data_4caf31b3f4802422b216d2ecf4a8c211
#
_entry.id   4caf31b3f4802422b216d2ecf4a8c211
#
_cell.length_a   1.000
_cell.length_b   1.000
_cell.length_c   1.000
_cell.angle_alpha   90.00
_cell.angle_beta   90.00
_cell.angle_gamma   90.00
#
_symmetry.space_group_name_H-M   'P 1'
#
loop_
_entity.id
_entity.type
_entity.pdbx_description
1 polymer ?
#
loop_
_entity_poly.entity_id
_entity_poly.type
_entity_poly.pdbx_seq_one_letter_code
_entity_poly.pdbx_strand_id
1 'polypeptide(L)'
;DPMTSLNPCFTVGYQIMEALKVHQGGSHRTRKQRAIDLLTLVGIPDPASRLNVYPHQLSGGMSQRVMIAMAIACQPKLLIADEPTTALDVTIQAQIIELLLELQKQENMALVLITHDLALVAEAADTIIVMYAGQVVESGLATEIFKAPRHPYTQALLKALPEFASDKARLESLPGVVPGRYDRPMGCLLNPRCPYA
;
A
#
# COMPACT_ATOMS: atom_id res chain seq x y z
N ASP A 1 -5.48 -3.62 6.07
CA ASP A 1 -5.81 -2.97 7.36
C ASP A 1 -5.32 -3.87 8.51
N PRO A 2 -4.33 -3.44 9.32
CA PRO A 2 -3.75 -4.25 10.38
C PRO A 2 -4.72 -4.57 11.51
N MET A 3 -5.74 -3.74 11.71
CA MET A 3 -6.74 -3.93 12.78
C MET A 3 -7.69 -5.09 12.48
N THR A 4 -7.90 -5.39 11.21
CA THR A 4 -8.80 -6.49 10.77
C THR A 4 -8.03 -7.75 10.35
N SER A 5 -6.76 -7.62 9.95
CA SER A 5 -5.95 -8.73 9.45
C SER A 5 -5.29 -9.55 10.55
N LEU A 6 -4.98 -8.94 11.70
CA LEU A 6 -4.41 -9.63 12.85
C LEU A 6 -5.54 -10.16 13.74
N ASN A 7 -5.53 -11.47 14.03
CA ASN A 7 -6.50 -12.06 14.94
C ASN A 7 -6.15 -11.67 16.39
N PRO A 8 -7.06 -10.95 17.10
CA PRO A 8 -6.79 -10.47 18.46
C PRO A 8 -6.64 -11.56 19.52
N CYS A 9 -7.12 -12.76 19.25
CA CYS A 9 -7.06 -13.89 20.17
C CYS A 9 -5.73 -14.66 20.16
N PHE A 10 -4.86 -14.39 19.19
CA PHE A 10 -3.57 -15.06 19.06
C PHE A 10 -2.41 -14.09 19.18
N THR A 11 -1.30 -14.56 19.77
CA THR A 11 -0.08 -13.76 19.86
C THR A 11 0.53 -13.51 18.47
N VAL A 12 1.33 -12.47 18.35
CA VAL A 12 2.08 -12.11 17.13
C VAL A 12 2.92 -13.31 16.65
N GLY A 13 3.68 -13.91 17.57
CA GLY A 13 4.53 -15.05 17.24
C GLY A 13 3.75 -16.26 16.76
N TYR A 14 2.58 -16.55 17.35
CA TYR A 14 1.73 -17.63 16.89
C TYR A 14 1.32 -17.44 15.44
N GLN A 15 0.83 -16.25 15.07
CA GLN A 15 0.32 -15.97 13.73
C GLN A 15 1.43 -16.04 12.68
N ILE A 16 2.62 -15.48 12.95
CA ILE A 16 3.78 -15.59 12.04
C ILE A 16 4.22 -17.05 11.89
N MET A 17 4.34 -17.78 13.01
CA MET A 17 4.77 -19.18 12.99
C MET A 17 3.74 -20.11 12.35
N GLU A 18 2.45 -19.79 12.40
CA GLU A 18 1.40 -20.53 11.71
C GLU A 18 1.56 -20.42 10.19
N ALA A 19 1.75 -19.22 9.66
CA ALA A 19 2.03 -19.01 8.24
C ALA A 19 3.27 -19.81 7.78
N LEU A 20 4.37 -19.73 8.55
CA LEU A 20 5.57 -20.51 8.27
C LEU A 20 5.32 -22.02 8.33
N LYS A 21 4.52 -22.50 9.28
CA LYS A 21 4.17 -23.92 9.43
C LYS A 21 3.41 -24.45 8.21
N VAL A 22 2.44 -23.70 7.75
CA VAL A 22 1.56 -24.11 6.64
C VAL A 22 2.32 -24.13 5.31
N HIS A 23 3.19 -23.15 5.06
CA HIS A 23 3.80 -22.96 3.75
C HIS A 23 5.25 -23.46 3.62
N GLN A 24 6.01 -23.50 4.72
CA GLN A 24 7.43 -23.90 4.71
C GLN A 24 7.73 -25.12 5.59
N GLY A 25 6.85 -25.44 6.54
CA GLY A 25 7.09 -26.53 7.48
C GLY A 25 8.17 -26.21 8.52
N GLY A 26 9.06 -27.15 8.76
CA GLY A 26 10.17 -27.01 9.71
C GLY A 26 9.80 -27.23 11.18
N SER A 27 10.82 -27.29 12.06
CA SER A 27 10.63 -27.46 13.52
C SER A 27 10.07 -26.18 14.17
N HIS A 28 9.47 -26.32 15.35
CA HIS A 28 9.03 -25.15 16.13
C HIS A 28 10.17 -24.16 16.42
N ARG A 29 11.37 -24.70 16.74
CA ARG A 29 12.57 -23.89 17.01
C ARG A 29 12.97 -23.05 15.78
N THR A 30 12.99 -23.66 14.60
CA THR A 30 13.35 -22.99 13.34
C THR A 30 12.34 -21.90 13.01
N ARG A 31 11.04 -22.19 13.12
CA ARG A 31 9.98 -21.19 12.87
C ARG A 31 10.04 -20.05 13.86
N LYS A 32 10.31 -20.32 15.15
CA LYS A 32 10.46 -19.28 16.16
C LYS A 32 11.63 -18.36 15.85
N GLN A 33 12.78 -18.90 15.46
CA GLN A 33 13.92 -18.10 15.06
C GLN A 33 13.60 -17.24 13.83
N ARG A 34 13.00 -17.85 12.79
CA ARG A 34 12.59 -17.12 11.59
C ARG A 34 11.59 -16.01 11.90
N ALA A 35 10.65 -16.21 12.83
CA ALA A 35 9.71 -15.18 13.27
C ALA A 35 10.44 -14.00 13.97
N ILE A 36 11.47 -14.27 14.78
CA ILE A 36 12.31 -13.23 15.37
C ILE A 36 13.05 -12.45 14.27
N ASP A 37 13.64 -13.16 13.31
CA ASP A 37 14.38 -12.54 12.21
C ASP A 37 13.46 -11.64 11.35
N LEU A 38 12.23 -12.08 11.08
CA LEU A 38 11.22 -11.29 10.37
C LEU A 38 10.81 -10.04 11.13
N LEU A 39 10.56 -10.13 12.43
CA LEU A 39 10.26 -8.97 13.27
C LEU A 39 11.43 -7.99 13.35
N THR A 40 12.67 -8.50 13.36
CA THR A 40 13.87 -7.68 13.28
C THR A 40 13.95 -6.96 11.94
N LEU A 41 13.71 -7.67 10.84
CA LEU A 41 13.76 -7.15 9.47
C LEU A 41 12.77 -5.99 9.27
N VAL A 42 11.56 -6.07 9.85
CA VAL A 42 10.58 -4.98 9.77
C VAL A 42 10.76 -3.91 10.86
N GLY A 43 11.85 -3.96 11.63
CA GLY A 43 12.20 -2.92 12.61
C GLY A 43 11.32 -2.92 13.87
N ILE A 44 10.84 -4.07 14.33
CA ILE A 44 10.15 -4.21 15.62
C ILE A 44 11.20 -4.25 16.74
N PRO A 45 11.13 -3.34 17.74
CA PRO A 45 12.05 -3.35 18.89
C PRO A 45 11.80 -4.56 19.78
N ASP A 46 12.88 -5.16 20.30
CA ASP A 46 12.85 -6.36 21.15
C ASP A 46 11.99 -7.50 20.59
N PRO A 47 12.32 -8.00 19.38
CA PRO A 47 11.47 -8.91 18.62
C PRO A 47 11.18 -10.22 19.35
N ALA A 48 12.12 -10.71 20.20
CA ALA A 48 11.96 -11.95 20.94
C ALA A 48 10.83 -11.86 21.99
N SER A 49 10.72 -10.74 22.70
CA SER A 49 9.63 -10.50 23.65
C SER A 49 8.31 -10.25 22.94
N ARG A 50 8.35 -9.58 21.77
CA ARG A 50 7.17 -9.24 20.99
C ARG A 50 6.46 -10.45 20.37
N LEU A 51 7.08 -11.61 20.30
CA LEU A 51 6.39 -12.84 19.89
C LEU A 51 5.23 -13.20 20.83
N ASN A 52 5.30 -12.82 22.09
CA ASN A 52 4.33 -13.21 23.12
C ASN A 52 3.22 -12.15 23.34
N VAL A 53 3.27 -11.02 22.65
CA VAL A 53 2.25 -9.98 22.78
C VAL A 53 1.08 -10.23 21.84
N TYR A 54 -0.07 -9.69 22.18
CA TYR A 54 -1.27 -9.71 21.37
C TYR A 54 -1.37 -8.43 20.50
N PRO A 55 -2.08 -8.46 19.36
CA PRO A 55 -2.22 -7.31 18.47
C PRO A 55 -2.70 -6.03 19.18
N HIS A 56 -3.65 -6.12 20.10
CA HIS A 56 -4.17 -4.97 20.86
C HIS A 56 -3.15 -4.29 21.80
N GLN A 57 -1.99 -4.91 22.02
CA GLN A 57 -0.88 -4.37 22.81
C GLN A 57 0.15 -3.61 21.95
N LEU A 58 -0.07 -3.53 20.64
CA LEU A 58 0.79 -2.86 19.69
C LEU A 58 0.20 -1.52 19.26
N SER A 59 1.08 -0.57 18.89
CA SER A 59 0.64 0.62 18.16
C SER A 59 0.22 0.28 16.74
N GLY A 60 -0.53 1.18 16.06
CA GLY A 60 -0.94 0.98 14.68
C GLY A 60 0.23 0.69 13.73
N GLY A 61 1.31 1.50 13.82
CA GLY A 61 2.51 1.27 13.02
C GLY A 61 3.23 -0.04 13.34
N MET A 62 3.24 -0.49 14.60
CA MET A 62 3.79 -1.81 14.95
C MET A 62 2.93 -2.94 14.40
N SER A 63 1.60 -2.83 14.48
CA SER A 63 0.68 -3.82 13.90
C SER A 63 0.85 -3.91 12.39
N GLN A 64 1.04 -2.77 11.71
CA GLN A 64 1.33 -2.72 10.27
C GLN A 64 2.65 -3.45 9.94
N ARG A 65 3.72 -3.20 10.70
CA ARG A 65 5.02 -3.89 10.54
C ARG A 65 4.90 -5.40 10.76
N VAL A 66 4.13 -5.84 11.75
CA VAL A 66 3.85 -7.26 11.98
C VAL A 66 3.09 -7.88 10.80
N MET A 67 2.10 -7.19 10.25
CA MET A 67 1.37 -7.64 9.06
C MET A 67 2.30 -7.77 7.85
N ILE A 68 3.22 -6.81 7.64
CA ILE A 68 4.25 -6.88 6.60
C ILE A 68 5.15 -8.10 6.84
N ALA A 69 5.63 -8.32 8.07
CA ALA A 69 6.44 -9.49 8.42
C ALA A 69 5.73 -10.81 8.08
N MET A 70 4.43 -10.91 8.34
CA MET A 70 3.63 -12.08 7.96
C MET A 70 3.53 -12.24 6.44
N ALA A 71 3.30 -11.14 5.71
CA ALA A 71 3.17 -11.17 4.26
C ALA A 71 4.46 -11.63 3.55
N ILE A 72 5.63 -11.22 4.07
CA ILE A 72 6.93 -11.62 3.50
C ILE A 72 7.50 -12.90 4.09
N ALA A 73 6.85 -13.52 5.10
CA ALA A 73 7.37 -14.67 5.85
C ALA A 73 7.81 -15.82 4.94
N CYS A 74 7.05 -16.06 3.86
CA CYS A 74 7.27 -17.15 2.92
C CYS A 74 8.01 -16.74 1.65
N GLN A 75 8.68 -15.59 1.65
CA GLN A 75 9.48 -15.07 0.54
C GLN A 75 8.69 -15.01 -0.78
N PRO A 76 7.62 -14.21 -0.85
CA PRO A 76 6.81 -14.09 -2.04
C PRO A 76 7.60 -13.43 -3.18
N LYS A 77 7.27 -13.78 -4.42
CA LYS A 77 7.81 -13.09 -5.60
C LYS A 77 7.08 -11.79 -5.91
N LEU A 78 5.87 -11.63 -5.39
CA LEU A 78 5.02 -10.46 -5.55
C LEU A 78 4.37 -10.13 -4.22
N LEU A 79 4.50 -8.87 -3.79
CA LEU A 79 3.78 -8.30 -2.66
C LEU A 79 2.75 -7.30 -3.18
N ILE A 80 1.50 -7.44 -2.76
CA ILE A 80 0.43 -6.47 -3.03
C ILE A 80 0.13 -5.71 -1.74
N ALA A 81 0.39 -4.42 -1.75
CA ALA A 81 0.13 -3.51 -0.63
C ALA A 81 -1.06 -2.61 -0.99
N ASP A 82 -2.22 -2.94 -0.44
CA ASP A 82 -3.46 -2.20 -0.67
C ASP A 82 -3.67 -1.19 0.46
N GLU A 83 -3.50 0.08 0.14
CA GLU A 83 -3.53 1.22 1.05
C GLU A 83 -2.74 0.98 2.36
N PRO A 84 -1.44 0.64 2.29
CA PRO A 84 -0.67 0.18 3.44
C PRO A 84 -0.44 1.25 4.51
N THR A 85 -0.78 2.49 4.23
CA THR A 85 -0.58 3.65 5.12
C THR A 85 -1.88 4.23 5.68
N THR A 86 -3.03 3.65 5.35
CA THR A 86 -4.34 4.12 5.83
C THR A 86 -4.40 4.11 7.37
N ALA A 87 -4.95 5.17 7.94
CA ALA A 87 -5.08 5.39 9.39
C ALA A 87 -3.75 5.52 10.18
N LEU A 88 -2.63 5.76 9.51
CA LEU A 88 -1.36 6.07 10.15
C LEU A 88 -1.05 7.57 10.05
N ASP A 89 -0.26 8.08 11.00
CA ASP A 89 0.27 9.44 10.93
C ASP A 89 1.34 9.57 9.82
N VAL A 90 1.54 10.79 9.31
CA VAL A 90 2.41 11.08 8.15
C VAL A 90 3.83 10.54 8.33
N THR A 91 4.38 10.63 9.55
CA THR A 91 5.73 10.15 9.84
C THR A 91 5.83 8.63 9.72
N ILE A 92 4.85 7.93 10.26
CA ILE A 92 4.79 6.46 10.18
C ILE A 92 4.47 6.00 8.76
N GLN A 93 3.64 6.74 8.01
CA GLN A 93 3.39 6.46 6.59
C GLN A 93 4.70 6.42 5.79
N ALA A 94 5.53 7.47 5.90
CA ALA A 94 6.82 7.52 5.21
C ALA A 94 7.71 6.32 5.57
N GLN A 95 7.80 5.98 6.86
CA GLN A 95 8.59 4.84 7.34
C GLN A 95 8.08 3.48 6.81
N ILE A 96 6.77 3.30 6.65
CA ILE A 96 6.20 2.06 6.11
C ILE A 96 6.52 1.92 4.62
N ILE A 97 6.46 3.02 3.88
CA ILE A 97 6.80 3.00 2.45
C ILE A 97 8.28 2.72 2.23
N GLU A 98 9.15 3.43 2.96
CA GLU A 98 10.59 3.18 2.93
C GLU A 98 10.89 1.70 3.22
N LEU A 99 10.29 1.15 4.28
CA LEU A 99 10.40 -0.28 4.61
C LEU A 99 9.97 -1.19 3.45
N LEU A 100 8.83 -0.92 2.80
CA LEU A 100 8.35 -1.74 1.68
C LEU A 100 9.31 -1.70 0.49
N LEU A 101 9.87 -0.52 0.18
CA LEU A 101 10.85 -0.36 -0.91
C LEU A 101 12.20 -1.03 -0.58
N GLU A 102 12.64 -0.96 0.66
CA GLU A 102 13.83 -1.70 1.10
C GLU A 102 13.63 -3.20 1.00
N LEU A 103 12.50 -3.72 1.50
CA LEU A 103 12.15 -5.13 1.42
C LEU A 103 12.02 -5.61 -0.02
N GLN A 104 11.44 -4.81 -0.91
CA GLN A 104 11.34 -5.11 -2.34
C GLN A 104 12.72 -5.36 -2.95
N LYS A 105 13.70 -4.51 -2.62
CA LYS A 105 15.09 -4.65 -3.11
C LYS A 105 15.82 -5.83 -2.46
N GLN A 106 15.73 -5.98 -1.13
CA GLN A 106 16.43 -7.01 -0.37
C GLN A 106 15.95 -8.43 -0.72
N GLU A 107 14.65 -8.61 -0.84
CA GLU A 107 14.02 -9.92 -1.12
C GLU A 107 13.86 -10.16 -2.64
N ASN A 108 14.27 -9.20 -3.49
CA ASN A 108 14.16 -9.27 -4.96
C ASN A 108 12.75 -9.66 -5.42
N MET A 109 11.73 -8.99 -4.87
CA MET A 109 10.32 -9.22 -5.16
C MET A 109 9.71 -8.07 -5.95
N ALA A 110 8.63 -8.32 -6.69
CA ALA A 110 7.81 -7.26 -7.27
C ALA A 110 6.88 -6.68 -6.19
N LEU A 111 6.63 -5.36 -6.27
CA LEU A 111 5.71 -4.65 -5.39
C LEU A 111 4.60 -4.02 -6.23
N VAL A 112 3.34 -4.33 -5.91
CA VAL A 112 2.17 -3.59 -6.38
C VAL A 112 1.65 -2.76 -5.22
N LEU A 113 1.72 -1.44 -5.37
CA LEU A 113 1.25 -0.48 -4.39
C LEU A 113 -0.07 0.14 -4.85
N ILE A 114 -1.15 -0.07 -4.11
CA ILE A 114 -2.44 0.58 -4.35
C ILE A 114 -2.57 1.71 -3.34
N THR A 115 -2.71 2.93 -3.83
CA THR A 115 -2.80 4.12 -2.99
C THR A 115 -3.51 5.26 -3.71
N HIS A 116 -4.07 6.18 -2.94
CA HIS A 116 -4.59 7.45 -3.43
C HIS A 116 -3.60 8.62 -3.25
N ASP A 117 -2.44 8.37 -2.64
CA ASP A 117 -1.39 9.36 -2.41
C ASP A 117 -0.44 9.43 -3.62
N LEU A 118 -0.64 10.47 -4.45
CA LEU A 118 0.15 10.65 -5.65
C LEU A 118 1.60 11.10 -5.37
N ALA A 119 1.86 11.80 -4.25
CA ALA A 119 3.21 12.20 -3.88
C ALA A 119 4.06 10.95 -3.61
N LEU A 120 3.48 10.01 -2.89
CA LEU A 120 4.09 8.71 -2.61
C LEU A 120 4.32 7.90 -3.89
N VAL A 121 3.36 7.91 -4.83
CA VAL A 121 3.51 7.25 -6.15
C VAL A 121 4.65 7.86 -6.95
N ALA A 122 4.84 9.19 -6.88
CA ALA A 122 5.92 9.87 -7.59
C ALA A 122 7.31 9.44 -7.13
N GLU A 123 7.46 9.11 -5.84
CA GLU A 123 8.74 8.67 -5.26
C GLU A 123 8.99 7.17 -5.42
N ALA A 124 7.93 6.36 -5.38
CA ALA A 124 8.06 4.91 -5.21
C ALA A 124 7.84 4.10 -6.50
N ALA A 125 7.12 4.62 -7.50
CA ALA A 125 6.66 3.82 -8.62
C ALA A 125 7.53 3.95 -9.87
N ASP A 126 7.88 2.82 -10.49
CA ASP A 126 8.45 2.78 -11.84
C ASP A 126 7.37 2.91 -12.90
N THR A 127 6.24 2.24 -12.68
CA THR A 127 5.08 2.20 -13.60
C THR A 127 3.80 2.50 -12.84
N ILE A 128 2.93 3.29 -13.45
CA ILE A 128 1.65 3.71 -12.88
C ILE A 128 0.51 3.15 -13.72
N ILE A 129 -0.53 2.70 -13.03
CA ILE A 129 -1.83 2.34 -13.60
C ILE A 129 -2.88 3.23 -12.92
N VAL A 130 -3.48 4.14 -13.68
CA VAL A 130 -4.55 5.01 -13.19
C VAL A 130 -5.90 4.35 -13.42
N MET A 131 -6.70 4.24 -12.36
CA MET A 131 -8.03 3.62 -12.41
C MET A 131 -9.12 4.65 -12.12
N TYR A 132 -10.23 4.57 -12.86
CA TYR A 132 -11.43 5.35 -12.62
C TYR A 132 -12.67 4.48 -12.73
N ALA A 133 -13.55 4.51 -11.74
CA ALA A 133 -14.79 3.73 -11.69
C ALA A 133 -14.60 2.22 -12.02
N GLY A 134 -13.49 1.63 -11.57
CA GLY A 134 -13.14 0.22 -11.77
C GLY A 134 -12.55 -0.12 -13.14
N GLN A 135 -12.18 0.87 -13.95
CA GLN A 135 -11.51 0.68 -15.24
C GLN A 135 -10.15 1.36 -15.26
N VAL A 136 -9.18 0.75 -15.95
CA VAL A 136 -7.89 1.38 -16.25
C VAL A 136 -8.14 2.45 -17.31
N VAL A 137 -7.75 3.69 -17.00
CA VAL A 137 -7.91 4.84 -17.91
C VAL A 137 -6.59 5.31 -18.49
N GLU A 138 -5.50 5.08 -17.79
CA GLU A 138 -4.17 5.39 -18.27
C GLU A 138 -3.14 4.47 -17.61
N SER A 139 -2.05 4.14 -18.33
CA SER A 139 -0.92 3.39 -17.79
C SER A 139 0.36 3.77 -18.52
N GLY A 140 1.48 3.76 -17.82
CA GLY A 140 2.79 4.09 -18.38
C GLY A 140 3.87 4.24 -17.32
N LEU A 141 5.06 4.61 -17.75
CA LEU A 141 6.14 4.94 -16.83
C LEU A 141 5.75 6.14 -15.96
N ALA A 142 6.14 6.11 -14.68
CA ALA A 142 5.85 7.18 -13.74
C ALA A 142 6.30 8.55 -14.30
N THR A 143 7.50 8.60 -14.85
CA THR A 143 8.06 9.83 -15.47
C THR A 143 7.23 10.39 -16.62
N GLU A 144 6.56 9.52 -17.40
CA GLU A 144 5.71 9.95 -18.52
C GLU A 144 4.35 10.43 -18.02
N ILE A 145 3.73 9.69 -17.10
CA ILE A 145 2.42 10.02 -16.52
C ILE A 145 2.48 11.37 -15.79
N PHE A 146 3.55 11.63 -15.02
CA PHE A 146 3.71 12.92 -14.32
C PHE A 146 4.05 14.08 -15.26
N LYS A 147 4.84 13.87 -16.32
CA LYS A 147 5.24 14.94 -17.24
C LYS A 147 4.18 15.27 -18.28
N ALA A 148 3.49 14.29 -18.81
CA ALA A 148 2.58 14.41 -19.93
C ALA A 148 1.36 13.49 -19.82
N PRO A 149 0.50 13.69 -18.81
CA PRO A 149 -0.72 12.89 -18.62
C PRO A 149 -1.64 13.09 -19.82
N ARG A 150 -2.15 12.01 -20.37
CA ARG A 150 -3.00 12.04 -21.58
C ARG A 150 -4.48 12.02 -21.23
N HIS A 151 -4.87 11.22 -20.24
CA HIS A 151 -6.28 11.09 -19.87
C HIS A 151 -6.73 12.28 -19.01
N PRO A 152 -7.91 12.89 -19.28
CA PRO A 152 -8.40 14.04 -18.52
C PRO A 152 -8.54 13.82 -17.01
N TYR A 153 -8.85 12.60 -16.59
CA TYR A 153 -8.88 12.25 -15.16
C TYR A 153 -7.50 12.33 -14.52
N THR A 154 -6.48 11.78 -15.18
CA THR A 154 -5.07 11.85 -14.69
C THR A 154 -4.60 13.29 -14.60
N GLN A 155 -4.93 14.12 -15.62
CA GLN A 155 -4.62 15.54 -15.60
C GLN A 155 -5.27 16.26 -14.41
N ALA A 156 -6.53 15.93 -14.11
CA ALA A 156 -7.25 16.52 -12.99
C ALA A 156 -6.69 16.05 -11.64
N LEU A 157 -6.30 14.78 -11.52
CA LEU A 157 -5.65 14.26 -10.29
C LEU A 157 -4.34 14.99 -10.01
N LEU A 158 -3.49 15.17 -11.04
CA LEU A 158 -2.20 15.86 -10.87
C LEU A 158 -2.38 17.34 -10.56
N LYS A 159 -3.35 18.03 -11.17
CA LYS A 159 -3.68 19.44 -10.86
C LYS A 159 -4.20 19.64 -9.43
N ALA A 160 -4.72 18.60 -8.79
CA ALA A 160 -5.16 18.65 -7.41
C ALA A 160 -4.00 18.53 -6.40
N LEU A 161 -2.78 18.23 -6.85
CA LEU A 161 -1.59 18.21 -5.99
C LEU A 161 -1.11 19.63 -5.73
N PRO A 162 -0.75 19.97 -4.46
CA PRO A 162 -0.23 21.30 -4.12
C PRO A 162 1.02 21.69 -4.92
N GLU A 163 1.87 20.72 -5.24
CA GLU A 163 3.13 20.92 -5.99
C GLU A 163 2.92 21.33 -7.45
N PHE A 164 1.79 20.93 -8.03
CA PHE A 164 1.40 21.26 -9.41
C PHE A 164 0.35 22.37 -9.47
N ALA A 165 -0.16 22.82 -8.32
CA ALA A 165 -1.06 23.95 -8.25
C ALA A 165 -0.26 25.23 -8.58
N SER A 166 -0.49 25.81 -9.77
CA SER A 166 -0.09 27.20 -10.02
C SER A 166 -0.73 28.09 -8.95
N ASP A 167 -0.14 29.25 -8.64
CA ASP A 167 -0.51 30.27 -7.61
C ASP A 167 -2.02 30.57 -7.40
N LYS A 168 -2.91 29.68 -7.80
CA LYS A 168 -4.35 29.78 -7.61
C LYS A 168 -4.71 29.41 -6.18
N ALA A 169 -5.39 30.29 -5.50
CA ALA A 169 -5.86 30.13 -4.12
C ALA A 169 -6.80 28.93 -3.89
N ARG A 170 -7.15 28.16 -4.92
CA ARG A 170 -8.06 27.00 -4.84
C ARG A 170 -7.61 25.89 -5.78
N LEU A 171 -7.47 24.68 -5.23
CA LEU A 171 -7.19 23.47 -6.01
C LEU A 171 -8.37 23.17 -6.96
N GLU A 172 -8.06 22.80 -8.20
CA GLU A 172 -9.06 22.39 -9.18
C GLU A 172 -9.56 20.98 -8.84
N SER A 173 -10.87 20.80 -8.79
CA SER A 173 -11.49 19.49 -8.62
C SER A 173 -12.46 19.19 -9.75
N LEU A 174 -12.56 17.94 -10.17
CA LEU A 174 -13.57 17.53 -11.15
C LEU A 174 -14.96 17.58 -10.49
N PRO A 175 -15.93 18.30 -11.09
CA PRO A 175 -17.28 18.38 -10.57
C PRO A 175 -18.02 17.03 -10.71
N GLY A 176 -19.14 16.89 -10.01
CA GLY A 176 -20.02 15.73 -10.10
C GLY A 176 -19.55 14.53 -9.28
N VAL A 177 -20.23 13.41 -9.45
CA VAL A 177 -20.03 12.16 -8.69
C VAL A 177 -19.48 11.08 -9.61
N VAL A 178 -18.63 10.19 -9.06
CA VAL A 178 -18.14 9.02 -9.79
C VAL A 178 -19.32 8.09 -10.09
N PRO A 179 -19.50 7.63 -11.34
CA PRO A 179 -20.63 6.76 -11.69
C PRO A 179 -20.55 5.43 -10.91
N GLY A 180 -21.66 5.07 -10.31
CA GLY A 180 -21.84 3.79 -9.63
C GLY A 180 -22.08 2.64 -10.61
N ARG A 181 -22.36 1.46 -10.07
CA ARG A 181 -22.60 0.26 -10.89
C ARG A 181 -23.85 0.40 -11.78
N TYR A 182 -24.85 1.13 -11.31
CA TYR A 182 -26.17 1.26 -11.98
C TYR A 182 -26.29 2.56 -12.80
N ASP A 183 -25.37 3.51 -12.64
CA ASP A 183 -25.41 4.84 -13.29
C ASP A 183 -24.29 5.00 -14.31
N ARG A 184 -23.79 3.91 -14.85
CA ARG A 184 -22.67 3.95 -15.82
C ARG A 184 -23.15 4.57 -17.14
N PRO A 185 -22.52 5.67 -17.60
CA PRO A 185 -22.82 6.24 -18.90
C PRO A 185 -22.43 5.25 -20.02
N MET A 186 -23.07 5.39 -21.18
CA MET A 186 -22.60 4.70 -22.38
C MET A 186 -21.29 5.31 -22.85
N GLY A 187 -20.31 4.45 -23.19
CA GLY A 187 -18.98 4.89 -23.61
C GLY A 187 -18.02 5.16 -22.45
N CYS A 188 -17.31 6.27 -22.49
CA CYS A 188 -16.32 6.65 -21.49
C CYS A 188 -16.98 6.93 -20.13
N LEU A 189 -16.52 6.24 -19.07
CA LEU A 189 -17.07 6.44 -17.72
C LEU A 189 -16.85 7.85 -17.16
N LEU A 190 -15.86 8.58 -17.65
CA LEU A 190 -15.62 9.97 -17.25
C LEU A 190 -16.56 10.96 -17.95
N ASN A 191 -17.27 10.60 -19.01
CA ASN A 191 -18.07 11.48 -19.84
C ASN A 191 -18.89 12.51 -19.03
N PRO A 192 -19.67 12.17 -17.99
CA PRO A 192 -20.48 13.15 -17.24
C PRO A 192 -19.66 14.21 -16.48
N ARG A 193 -18.35 14.00 -16.35
CA ARG A 193 -17.42 14.85 -15.60
C ARG A 193 -16.25 15.34 -16.44
N CYS A 194 -16.20 14.92 -17.71
CA CYS A 194 -15.10 15.25 -18.61
C CYS A 194 -15.21 16.67 -19.12
N PRO A 195 -14.18 17.53 -18.97
CA PRO A 195 -14.22 18.89 -19.48
C PRO A 195 -14.18 18.98 -21.01
N TYR A 196 -13.97 17.85 -21.69
CA TYR A 196 -13.88 17.76 -23.15
C TYR A 196 -15.05 16.96 -23.78
N ALA A 197 -16.10 16.63 -23.00
CA ALA A 197 -17.28 15.91 -23.49
C ALA A 197 -18.36 16.85 -24.02
#